data_6fa66edb2c8286953c91e4ae90bf6deb
#
_entry.id   6fa66edb2c8286953c91e4ae90bf6deb
#
_cell.length_a   1.000
_cell.length_b   1.000
_cell.length_c   1.000
_cell.angle_alpha   90.00
_cell.angle_beta   90.00
_cell.angle_gamma   90.00
#
_symmetry.space_group_name_H-M   'P 1'
#
loop_
_entity.id
_entity.type
_entity.pdbx_description
1 polymer ?
#
loop_
_entity_poly.entity_id
_entity_poly.type
_entity_poly.pdbx_seq_one_letter_code
_entity_poly.pdbx_strand_id
1 'polypeptide(L)' 'AGPIKTLSAKGIKDFGSILDIVEERAPLHKNVTINQVGNATAFLFSDMSSAITGEIIHVDNGFSTVGV' A
#
# COMPACT_ATOMS: atom_id res chain seq x y z
N ALA A 1 4.54 -0.15 -0.39
CA ALA A 1 3.12 0.19 -0.45
C ALA A 1 2.53 -0.32 -1.76
N GLY A 2 1.23 -0.55 -1.77
CA GLY A 2 0.51 -0.83 -3.00
C GLY A 2 0.38 0.42 -3.88
N PRO A 3 -0.23 0.29 -5.08
CA PRO A 3 -0.42 1.45 -5.95
C PRO A 3 -1.36 2.48 -5.30
N ILE A 4 -0.98 3.74 -5.39
CA ILE A 4 -1.73 4.84 -4.79
C ILE A 4 -2.13 5.82 -5.88
N LYS A 5 -3.41 6.18 -5.90
CA LYS A 5 -3.92 7.17 -6.86
C LYS A 5 -3.50 8.56 -6.43
N THR A 6 -2.42 9.06 -7.01
CA THR A 6 -1.91 10.41 -6.78
C THR A 6 -1.97 11.22 -8.07
N LEU A 7 -1.70 12.52 -7.97
CA LEU A 7 -1.64 13.37 -9.16
C LEU A 7 -0.54 12.90 -10.13
N SER A 8 0.59 12.49 -9.61
CA SER A 8 1.69 11.94 -10.44
C SER A 8 1.30 10.63 -11.11
N ALA A 9 0.59 9.76 -10.39
CA ALA A 9 0.17 8.46 -10.91
C ALA A 9 -0.87 8.59 -12.03
N LYS A 10 -1.64 9.65 -12.07
CA LYS A 10 -2.64 9.88 -13.13
C LYS A 10 -2.02 9.95 -14.51
N GLY A 11 -0.74 10.31 -14.62
CA GLY A 11 -0.03 10.38 -15.90
C GLY A 11 0.52 9.03 -16.36
N ILE A 12 0.40 7.98 -15.56
CA ILE A 12 0.91 6.65 -15.90
C ILE A 12 -0.14 5.91 -16.73
N LYS A 13 0.29 5.46 -17.92
CA LYS A 13 -0.59 4.66 -18.79
C LYS A 13 -0.98 3.36 -18.08
N ASP A 14 -2.24 2.98 -18.20
CA ASP A 14 -2.79 1.75 -17.62
C ASP A 14 -2.81 1.71 -16.09
N PHE A 15 -2.61 2.84 -15.43
CA PHE A 15 -2.65 2.87 -13.96
C PHE A 15 -4.03 2.46 -13.42
N GLY A 16 -5.10 2.84 -14.11
CA GLY A 16 -6.45 2.43 -13.73
C GLY A 16 -6.63 0.91 -13.75
N SER A 17 -6.02 0.23 -14.72
CA SER A 17 -6.07 -1.25 -14.80
C SER A 17 -5.33 -1.88 -13.63
N ILE A 18 -4.22 -1.29 -13.20
CA ILE A 18 -3.48 -1.77 -12.02
C ILE A 18 -4.34 -1.66 -10.77
N LEU A 19 -5.02 -0.53 -10.59
CA LEU A 19 -5.91 -0.33 -9.45
C LEU A 19 -7.06 -1.34 -9.44
N ASP A 20 -7.63 -1.64 -10.60
CA ASP A 20 -8.71 -2.61 -10.71
C ASP A 20 -8.24 -4.02 -10.35
N ILE A 21 -7.05 -4.41 -10.79
CA ILE A 21 -6.48 -5.72 -10.47
C ILE A 21 -6.25 -5.84 -8.96
N VAL A 22 -5.71 -4.82 -8.33
CA VAL A 22 -5.46 -4.83 -6.89
C VAL A 22 -6.77 -4.92 -6.12
N GLU A 23 -7.79 -4.15 -6.50
CA GLU A 23 -9.09 -4.19 -5.85
C GLU A 23 -9.73 -5.56 -5.94
N GLU A 24 -9.59 -6.23 -7.08
CA GLU A 24 -10.15 -7.57 -7.29
C GLU A 24 -9.40 -8.63 -6.49
N ARG A 25 -8.07 -8.56 -6.43
CA ARG A 25 -7.21 -9.64 -5.93
C ARG A 25 -6.69 -9.47 -4.52
N ALA A 26 -6.56 -8.25 -4.03
CA ALA A 26 -6.08 -8.03 -2.67
C ALA A 26 -7.06 -8.62 -1.65
N PRO A 27 -6.56 -9.29 -0.61
CA PRO A 27 -7.43 -9.88 0.42
C PRO A 27 -8.45 -8.93 1.00
N LEU A 28 -8.13 -7.64 1.16
CA LEU A 28 -9.08 -6.66 1.69
C LEU A 28 -9.92 -6.00 0.59
N HIS A 29 -9.69 -6.36 -0.68
CA HIS A 29 -10.45 -5.87 -1.84
C HIS A 29 -10.51 -4.36 -1.92
N LYS A 30 -9.41 -3.70 -1.61
CA LYS A 30 -9.27 -2.24 -1.64
C LYS A 30 -7.88 -1.85 -2.08
N ASN A 31 -7.78 -0.66 -2.65
CA ASN A 31 -6.49 -0.03 -2.87
C ASN A 31 -6.10 0.75 -1.61
N VAL A 32 -4.81 0.78 -1.32
CA VAL A 32 -4.29 1.53 -0.18
C VAL A 32 -4.38 3.04 -0.46
N THR A 33 -4.61 3.81 0.59
CA THR A 33 -4.67 5.28 0.51
C THR A 33 -3.37 5.91 1.00
N ILE A 34 -3.16 7.17 0.60
CA ILE A 34 -2.02 7.96 1.10
C ILE A 34 -2.05 8.04 2.63
N ASN A 35 -3.24 8.24 3.21
CA ASN A 35 -3.38 8.33 4.67
C ASN A 35 -2.97 7.02 5.36
N GLN A 36 -3.31 5.88 4.76
CA GLN A 36 -2.94 4.58 5.33
C GLN A 36 -1.43 4.37 5.32
N VAL A 37 -0.75 4.75 4.25
CA VAL A 37 0.71 4.69 4.18
C VAL A 37 1.31 5.68 5.18
N GLY A 38 0.75 6.89 5.26
CA GLY A 38 1.19 7.90 6.22
C GLY A 38 1.05 7.43 7.67
N ASN A 39 -0.06 6.77 7.99
CA ASN A 39 -0.28 6.23 9.35
C ASN A 39 0.73 5.14 9.70
N ALA A 40 1.04 4.25 8.77
CA ALA A 40 2.06 3.21 8.97
C ALA A 40 3.44 3.86 9.18
N THR A 41 3.76 4.88 8.40
CA THR A 41 5.02 5.63 8.53
C THR A 41 5.11 6.31 9.88
N ALA A 42 4.04 6.97 10.33
CA ALA A 42 4.00 7.63 11.63
C ALA A 42 4.21 6.64 12.77
N PHE A 43 3.59 5.46 12.67
CA PHE A 43 3.80 4.39 13.64
C PHE A 43 5.27 3.98 13.71
N LEU A 44 5.91 3.79 12.55
CA LEU A 44 7.30 3.34 12.48
C LEU A 44 8.29 4.39 13.01
N PHE A 45 7.96 5.66 12.94
CA PHE A 45 8.76 6.72 13.54
C PHE A 45 8.45 6.99 15.01
N SER A 46 7.45 6.31 15.57
CA SER A 46 7.06 6.49 16.96
C SER A 46 7.79 5.51 17.88
N ASP A 47 7.76 5.78 19.18
CA ASP A 47 8.32 4.86 20.18
C ASP A 47 7.56 3.54 20.24
N MET A 48 6.34 3.51 19.73
CA MET A 48 5.53 2.30 19.70
C MET A 48 6.14 1.20 18.84
N SER A 49 7.00 1.55 17.88
CA SER A 49 7.70 0.59 17.04
C SER A 49 9.15 0.35 17.45
N SER A 50 9.52 0.69 18.67
CA SER A 50 10.93 0.70 19.11
C SER A 50 11.64 -0.65 18.99
N ALA A 51 10.92 -1.76 19.00
CA ALA A 51 11.51 -3.09 18.86
C ALA A 51 11.45 -3.63 17.43
N ILE A 52 11.03 -2.81 16.46
CA ILE A 52 10.89 -3.24 15.06
C ILE A 52 12.05 -2.69 14.26
N THR A 53 12.86 -3.58 13.70
CA THR A 53 13.96 -3.23 12.81
C THR A 53 14.27 -4.40 11.88
N GLY A 54 14.86 -4.10 10.74
CA GLY A 54 15.21 -5.13 9.75
C GLY A 54 14.03 -5.73 9.01
N GLU A 55 12.84 -5.15 9.13
CA GLU A 55 11.61 -5.66 8.52
C GLU A 55 11.20 -4.84 7.29
N ILE A 56 10.57 -5.52 6.34
CA ILE A 56 9.87 -4.89 5.22
C ILE A 56 8.37 -5.04 5.51
N ILE A 57 7.71 -3.91 5.78
CA ILE A 57 6.29 -3.92 6.12
C ILE A 57 5.48 -3.53 4.90
N HIS A 58 4.56 -4.40 4.48
CA HIS A 58 3.69 -4.15 3.34
C HIS A 58 2.45 -3.37 3.78
N VAL A 59 2.12 -2.31 3.02
CA VAL A 59 0.92 -1.50 3.22
C VAL A 59 0.15 -1.53 1.90
N ASP A 60 -0.54 -2.61 1.65
CA ASP A 60 -1.13 -2.92 0.34
C ASP A 60 -2.43 -3.73 0.44
N ASN A 61 -3.08 -3.69 1.59
CA ASN A 61 -4.31 -4.45 1.84
C ASN A 61 -4.15 -5.96 1.59
N GLY A 62 -2.93 -6.44 1.75
CA GLY A 62 -2.60 -7.87 1.63
C GLY A 62 -2.26 -8.33 0.23
N PHE A 63 -2.18 -7.44 -0.75
CA PHE A 63 -1.95 -7.82 -2.15
C PHE A 63 -0.67 -8.64 -2.34
N SER A 64 0.40 -8.31 -1.61
CA SER A 64 1.68 -9.03 -1.71
C SER A 64 1.56 -10.51 -1.37
N THR A 65 0.54 -10.90 -0.62
CA THR A 65 0.35 -12.31 -0.22
C THR A 65 -0.27 -13.18 -1.29
N VAL A 66 -0.88 -12.59 -2.31
CA VAL A 66 -1.57 -13.35 -3.37
C VAL A 66 -0.73 -13.51 -4.63
N GLY A 67 0.36 -12.76 -4.76
CA GLY A 67 1.34 -12.95 -5.81
C GLY A 67 0.84 -12.78 -7.22
N VAL A 68 -0.23 -12.09 -7.43
CA VAL A 68 -0.85 -11.86 -8.73
C VAL A 68 -0.82 -13.03 -9.64
#